data_c66e4f70d0cb7d38a40b8824fcc76d72
#
_entry.id   c66e4f70d0cb7d38a40b8824fcc76d72
#
_cell.length_a   1.000
_cell.length_b   1.000
_cell.length_c   1.000
_cell.angle_alpha   90.00
_cell.angle_beta   90.00
_cell.angle_gamma   90.00
#
_symmetry.space_group_name_H-M   'P 1'
#
loop_
_entity.id
_entity.type
_entity.pdbx_description
1 polymer ?
#
loop_
_entity_poly.entity_id
_entity_poly.type
_entity_poly.pdbx_seq_one_letter_code
_entity_poly.pdbx_strand_id
1 'polypeptide(L)'
;MQSNPKRTAGRALIFAAMTALGAGLSPGAAAQVKNTLVLGSTNSTSSHYTVSAAMAKAIKAGIPAANISHIETGASVDNVRRLTRNELDLGLIATDTAIQAITGTGPFNGRTVDDLVALYSYDISVLNVAVSQESKVSSLKELAGKKLNPGIRGSGAEQLTRQVFAALGIEPAYQPGTVKDAVEAIQNRQIVGYSKYGPGRGVDSTLRELMVTTPMRLLGFSADDQARISAAVRGVGFTQIPNVMQGEPAVSAPSVLIVYGTRRSQMNDDTAFAIAKAIYDNRQMLIDAWPHLKDFDFKAQALASEKIGVPLHPGARKFWESVK
;
A
#
# COMPACT_ATOMS: atom_id res chain seq x y z
N MET A 1 -80.08 -44.78 -25.13
CA MET A 1 -81.19 -43.83 -25.02
C MET A 1 -80.63 -42.47 -24.97
N GLN A 2 -80.55 -41.78 -26.12
CA GLN A 2 -81.40 -40.60 -26.47
C GLN A 2 -81.24 -39.51 -25.40
N SER A 3 -80.92 -38.30 -25.69
CA SER A 3 -81.16 -37.43 -26.88
C SER A 3 -80.39 -36.12 -26.73
N ASN A 4 -79.93 -35.64 -27.87
CA ASN A 4 -79.55 -34.28 -28.21
C ASN A 4 -80.76 -33.29 -28.16
N PRO A 5 -80.71 -32.00 -28.53
CA PRO A 5 -79.81 -30.89 -28.35
C PRO A 5 -80.57 -29.62 -27.92
N LYS A 6 -79.83 -28.46 -27.75
CA LYS A 6 -80.32 -27.16 -28.33
C LYS A 6 -79.25 -26.09 -28.30
N ARG A 7 -79.04 -25.50 -29.46
CA ARG A 7 -78.31 -24.24 -29.75
C ARG A 7 -78.98 -23.05 -29.12
N THR A 8 -78.18 -22.08 -28.73
CA THR A 8 -78.47 -20.66 -28.88
C THR A 8 -77.24 -19.84 -29.08
N ALA A 9 -77.29 -19.05 -30.10
CA ALA A 9 -76.29 -18.08 -30.53
C ALA A 9 -76.36 -16.80 -29.66
N GLY A 10 -75.24 -16.12 -29.48
CA GLY A 10 -75.25 -14.82 -28.81
C GLY A 10 -73.93 -14.08 -28.83
N ARG A 11 -73.79 -13.22 -29.83
CA ARG A 11 -73.05 -11.96 -29.86
C ARG A 11 -71.58 -11.89 -29.44
N ALA A 12 -70.73 -11.72 -30.46
CA ALA A 12 -69.40 -11.16 -30.38
C ALA A 12 -69.41 -9.72 -29.85
N LEU A 13 -68.61 -9.43 -28.84
CA LEU A 13 -68.19 -8.08 -28.46
C LEU A 13 -66.67 -8.02 -28.62
N ILE A 14 -66.24 -7.26 -29.61
CA ILE A 14 -64.84 -6.94 -29.85
C ILE A 14 -64.44 -5.89 -28.82
N PHE A 15 -63.58 -6.27 -27.88
CA PHE A 15 -62.82 -5.32 -27.06
C PHE A 15 -61.45 -5.15 -27.67
N ALA A 16 -61.20 -3.98 -28.23
CA ALA A 16 -59.88 -3.54 -28.66
C ALA A 16 -59.06 -3.20 -27.39
N ALA A 17 -58.11 -4.07 -27.05
CA ALA A 17 -57.15 -3.79 -26.03
C ALA A 17 -56.03 -2.91 -26.64
N MET A 18 -56.02 -1.64 -26.31
CA MET A 18 -54.88 -0.76 -26.49
C MET A 18 -53.74 -1.21 -25.55
N THR A 19 -52.76 -1.92 -26.07
CA THR A 19 -51.46 -2.17 -25.40
C THR A 19 -50.66 -0.90 -25.47
N ALA A 20 -50.70 -0.10 -24.39
CA ALA A 20 -49.74 0.98 -24.15
C ALA A 20 -48.35 0.34 -23.88
N LEU A 21 -47.44 0.46 -24.86
CA LEU A 21 -46.01 0.16 -24.66
C LEU A 21 -45.46 1.27 -23.69
N GLY A 22 -45.54 1.01 -22.40
CA GLY A 22 -44.77 1.71 -21.39
C GLY A 22 -43.32 1.26 -21.50
N ALA A 23 -42.49 2.03 -22.22
CA ALA A 23 -41.05 1.89 -22.12
C ALA A 23 -40.65 2.25 -20.68
N GLY A 24 -40.61 1.26 -19.82
CA GLY A 24 -40.06 1.36 -18.48
C GLY A 24 -38.55 1.64 -18.63
N LEU A 25 -38.18 2.90 -18.45
CA LEU A 25 -36.80 3.25 -18.11
C LEU A 25 -36.50 2.52 -16.80
N SER A 26 -35.87 1.35 -16.90
CA SER A 26 -35.25 0.71 -15.73
C SER A 26 -34.28 1.73 -15.15
N PRO A 27 -34.44 2.20 -13.89
CA PRO A 27 -33.42 2.98 -13.27
C PRO A 27 -32.16 2.10 -13.32
N GLY A 28 -31.12 2.59 -14.02
CA GLY A 28 -29.84 1.92 -14.05
C GLY A 28 -29.48 1.57 -12.61
N ALA A 29 -29.23 0.31 -12.34
CA ALA A 29 -28.84 -0.15 -11.00
C ALA A 29 -27.62 0.67 -10.60
N ALA A 30 -27.82 1.66 -9.72
CA ALA A 30 -26.73 2.40 -9.13
C ALA A 30 -25.82 1.35 -8.49
N ALA A 31 -24.57 1.28 -8.94
CA ALA A 31 -23.63 0.31 -8.41
C ALA A 31 -23.48 0.56 -6.91
N GLN A 32 -23.89 -0.41 -6.11
CA GLN A 32 -23.95 -0.26 -4.67
C GLN A 32 -22.54 -0.27 -4.09
N VAL A 33 -22.21 0.72 -3.25
CA VAL A 33 -20.95 0.77 -2.52
C VAL A 33 -20.81 -0.49 -1.66
N LYS A 34 -19.66 -1.16 -1.75
CA LYS A 34 -19.36 -2.36 -0.96
C LYS A 34 -19.33 -2.01 0.53
N ASN A 35 -20.17 -2.65 1.33
CA ASN A 35 -20.34 -2.32 2.74
C ASN A 35 -19.44 -3.09 3.70
N THR A 36 -18.85 -4.22 3.26
CA THR A 36 -17.90 -4.98 4.09
C THR A 36 -16.53 -4.92 3.45
N LEU A 37 -15.54 -4.42 4.19
CA LEU A 37 -14.18 -4.22 3.71
C LEU A 37 -13.17 -4.78 4.70
N VAL A 38 -12.21 -5.57 4.19
CA VAL A 38 -11.07 -6.07 4.96
C VAL A 38 -9.83 -5.30 4.52
N LEU A 39 -9.24 -4.54 5.45
CA LEU A 39 -8.08 -3.70 5.26
C LEU A 39 -6.84 -4.39 5.83
N GLY A 40 -5.93 -4.86 4.99
CA GLY A 40 -4.64 -5.41 5.39
C GLY A 40 -3.58 -4.33 5.52
N SER A 41 -2.80 -4.35 6.59
CA SER A 41 -1.77 -3.34 6.84
C SER A 41 -0.36 -3.91 6.93
N THR A 42 0.19 -4.00 8.12
CA THR A 42 1.51 -4.52 8.45
C THR A 42 1.53 -4.99 9.90
N ASN A 43 2.73 -5.26 10.45
CA ASN A 43 2.91 -5.64 11.84
C ASN A 43 2.44 -4.51 12.80
N SER A 44 1.80 -4.90 13.91
CA SER A 44 1.19 -3.98 14.89
C SER A 44 2.20 -3.04 15.59
N THR A 45 3.48 -3.36 15.58
CA THR A 45 4.54 -2.49 16.12
C THR A 45 5.01 -1.40 15.15
N SER A 46 4.49 -1.39 13.92
CA SER A 46 4.82 -0.40 12.88
C SER A 46 3.94 0.85 12.97
N SER A 47 4.51 2.04 12.76
CA SER A 47 3.74 3.29 12.61
C SER A 47 2.75 3.25 11.44
N HIS A 48 3.04 2.48 10.39
CA HIS A 48 2.09 2.24 9.31
C HIS A 48 0.83 1.48 9.77
N TYR A 49 0.92 0.61 10.78
CA TYR A 49 -0.24 -0.03 11.38
C TYR A 49 -1.16 1.00 12.04
N THR A 50 -0.57 1.92 12.81
CA THR A 50 -1.32 2.98 13.52
C THR A 50 -2.07 3.88 12.54
N VAL A 51 -1.40 4.33 11.46
CA VAL A 51 -2.07 5.18 10.45
C VAL A 51 -3.11 4.39 9.66
N SER A 52 -2.91 3.11 9.42
CA SER A 52 -3.90 2.24 8.76
C SER A 52 -5.16 2.08 9.61
N ALA A 53 -5.03 2.00 10.94
CA ALA A 53 -6.18 2.02 11.85
C ALA A 53 -6.96 3.34 11.77
N ALA A 54 -6.26 4.47 11.64
CA ALA A 54 -6.89 5.78 11.41
C ALA A 54 -7.61 5.84 10.05
N MET A 55 -7.05 5.22 9.01
CA MET A 55 -7.69 5.09 7.68
C MET A 55 -9.00 4.30 7.77
N ALA A 56 -9.01 3.18 8.49
CA ALA A 56 -10.24 2.42 8.71
C ALA A 56 -11.34 3.28 9.36
N LYS A 57 -10.97 4.12 10.34
CA LYS A 57 -11.89 5.09 10.97
C LYS A 57 -12.33 6.17 9.99
N ALA A 58 -11.43 6.71 9.17
CA ALA A 58 -11.73 7.72 8.14
C ALA A 58 -12.71 7.18 7.08
N ILE A 59 -12.50 5.95 6.62
CA ILE A 59 -13.43 5.28 5.69
C ILE A 59 -14.79 5.10 6.35
N LYS A 60 -14.84 4.63 7.61
CA LYS A 60 -16.09 4.48 8.35
C LYS A 60 -16.83 5.81 8.55
N ALA A 61 -16.10 6.90 8.78
CA ALA A 61 -16.70 8.24 8.90
C ALA A 61 -17.30 8.73 7.58
N GLY A 62 -16.61 8.50 6.45
CA GLY A 62 -17.08 8.89 5.12
C GLY A 62 -18.12 7.95 4.51
N ILE A 63 -18.16 6.70 4.96
CA ILE A 63 -19.09 5.66 4.51
C ILE A 63 -19.74 5.01 5.76
N PRO A 64 -20.74 5.64 6.38
CA PRO A 64 -21.30 5.17 7.67
C PRO A 64 -21.88 3.75 7.63
N ALA A 65 -22.33 3.28 6.47
CA ALA A 65 -22.82 1.91 6.28
C ALA A 65 -21.69 0.87 6.20
N ALA A 66 -20.43 1.27 6.01
CA ALA A 66 -19.31 0.33 5.86
C ALA A 66 -19.00 -0.38 7.19
N ASN A 67 -18.79 -1.70 7.10
CA ASN A 67 -18.20 -2.51 8.16
C ASN A 67 -16.74 -2.81 7.77
N ILE A 68 -15.77 -2.29 8.54
CA ILE A 68 -14.36 -2.34 8.19
C ILE A 68 -13.61 -3.15 9.22
N SER A 69 -12.96 -4.21 8.76
CA SER A 69 -12.00 -4.99 9.55
C SER A 69 -10.59 -4.57 9.17
N HIS A 70 -9.85 -3.99 10.12
CA HIS A 70 -8.44 -3.70 9.98
C HIS A 70 -7.62 -4.84 10.59
N ILE A 71 -6.75 -5.46 9.79
CA ILE A 71 -6.02 -6.65 10.22
C ILE A 71 -4.50 -6.48 10.06
N GLU A 72 -3.77 -7.11 10.96
CA GLU A 72 -2.32 -7.26 10.89
C GLU A 72 -1.92 -8.24 9.79
N THR A 73 -0.86 -7.92 9.04
CA THR A 73 -0.34 -8.75 7.94
C THR A 73 1.19 -8.68 7.87
N GLY A 74 1.78 -9.45 6.95
CA GLY A 74 3.21 -9.37 6.61
C GLY A 74 3.58 -8.18 5.70
N ALA A 75 2.70 -7.19 5.51
CA ALA A 75 2.86 -6.03 4.63
C ALA A 75 2.87 -6.37 3.11
N SER A 76 3.57 -5.60 2.28
CA SER A 76 3.36 -5.48 0.82
C SER A 76 3.21 -6.79 0.06
N VAL A 77 4.15 -7.73 0.16
CA VAL A 77 4.09 -9.00 -0.58
C VAL A 77 2.96 -9.89 -0.07
N ASP A 78 2.78 -9.97 1.26
CA ASP A 78 1.70 -10.73 1.86
C ASP A 78 0.34 -10.14 1.49
N ASN A 79 0.21 -8.81 1.51
CA ASN A 79 -1.01 -8.12 1.13
C ASN A 79 -1.40 -8.39 -0.33
N VAL A 80 -0.46 -8.31 -1.27
CA VAL A 80 -0.73 -8.67 -2.67
C VAL A 80 -1.21 -10.12 -2.78
N ARG A 81 -0.54 -11.06 -2.12
CA ARG A 81 -0.95 -12.47 -2.12
C ARG A 81 -2.34 -12.68 -1.53
N ARG A 82 -2.68 -11.96 -0.45
CA ARG A 82 -4.01 -12.02 0.17
C ARG A 82 -5.09 -11.39 -0.71
N LEU A 83 -4.79 -10.28 -1.41
CA LEU A 83 -5.67 -9.71 -2.42
C LEU A 83 -5.97 -10.72 -3.53
N THR A 84 -4.97 -11.47 -4.02
CA THR A 84 -5.18 -12.49 -5.06
C THR A 84 -6.02 -13.68 -4.60
N ARG A 85 -6.10 -13.93 -3.28
CA ARG A 85 -6.95 -14.96 -2.69
C ARG A 85 -8.30 -14.44 -2.18
N ASN A 86 -8.62 -13.15 -2.44
CA ASN A 86 -9.82 -12.47 -1.95
C ASN A 86 -9.94 -12.44 -0.41
N GLU A 87 -8.83 -12.51 0.31
CA GLU A 87 -8.78 -12.40 1.78
C GLU A 87 -8.76 -10.94 2.24
N LEU A 88 -8.38 -10.02 1.36
CA LEU A 88 -8.39 -8.57 1.58
C LEU A 88 -9.17 -7.88 0.47
N ASP A 89 -9.77 -6.74 0.79
CA ASP A 89 -10.32 -5.78 -0.16
C ASP A 89 -9.34 -4.66 -0.47
N LEU A 90 -8.53 -4.30 0.52
CA LEU A 90 -7.51 -3.26 0.47
C LEU A 90 -6.24 -3.75 1.13
N GLY A 91 -5.10 -3.46 0.55
CA GLY A 91 -3.79 -3.81 1.11
C GLY A 91 -2.80 -2.65 1.03
N LEU A 92 -2.04 -2.45 2.11
CA LEU A 92 -0.87 -1.57 2.12
C LEU A 92 0.21 -2.18 1.23
N ILE A 93 0.69 -1.44 0.24
CA ILE A 93 1.69 -1.91 -0.73
C ILE A 93 2.70 -0.80 -1.04
N ALA A 94 3.98 -1.12 -0.96
CA ALA A 94 5.04 -0.25 -1.49
C ALA A 94 5.08 -0.35 -3.02
N THR A 95 5.31 0.75 -3.70
CA THR A 95 5.17 0.83 -5.17
C THR A 95 6.16 -0.03 -5.94
N ASP A 96 7.37 -0.24 -5.44
CA ASP A 96 8.32 -1.21 -6.00
C ASP A 96 7.76 -2.64 -5.98
N THR A 97 7.15 -3.05 -4.88
CA THR A 97 6.48 -4.35 -4.73
C THR A 97 5.24 -4.45 -5.62
N ALA A 98 4.47 -3.36 -5.75
CA ALA A 98 3.31 -3.33 -6.66
C ALA A 98 3.75 -3.54 -8.12
N ILE A 99 4.82 -2.88 -8.56
CA ILE A 99 5.39 -3.05 -9.90
C ILE A 99 5.87 -4.50 -10.11
N GLN A 100 6.54 -5.09 -9.11
CA GLN A 100 6.94 -6.50 -9.18
C GLN A 100 5.73 -7.44 -9.31
N ALA A 101 4.64 -7.16 -8.59
CA ALA A 101 3.41 -7.94 -8.69
C ALA A 101 2.78 -7.83 -10.09
N ILE A 102 2.67 -6.61 -10.61
CA ILE A 102 2.11 -6.35 -11.95
C ILE A 102 2.94 -7.03 -13.03
N THR A 103 4.26 -7.03 -12.91
CA THR A 103 5.19 -7.62 -13.89
C THR A 103 5.53 -9.09 -13.64
N GLY A 104 5.08 -9.68 -12.54
CA GLY A 104 5.38 -11.06 -12.16
C GLY A 104 6.84 -11.30 -11.76
N THR A 105 7.58 -10.25 -11.41
CA THR A 105 9.00 -10.34 -11.06
C THR A 105 9.23 -10.53 -9.55
N GLY A 106 10.47 -10.72 -9.14
CA GLY A 106 10.85 -10.85 -7.73
C GLY A 106 10.07 -11.96 -7.00
N PRO A 107 9.43 -11.68 -5.85
CA PRO A 107 8.75 -12.69 -5.04
C PRO A 107 7.51 -13.30 -5.68
N PHE A 108 7.10 -12.82 -6.85
CA PHE A 108 5.92 -13.30 -7.58
C PHE A 108 6.24 -14.41 -8.60
N ASN A 109 7.53 -14.63 -8.95
CA ASN A 109 8.00 -15.78 -9.71
C ASN A 109 7.23 -16.06 -11.02
N GLY A 110 7.04 -15.05 -11.86
CA GLY A 110 6.33 -15.13 -13.14
C GLY A 110 4.80 -15.01 -13.01
N ARG A 111 4.24 -14.93 -11.81
CA ARG A 111 2.78 -14.75 -11.61
C ARG A 111 2.45 -13.26 -11.60
N THR A 112 1.83 -12.78 -12.65
CA THR A 112 1.38 -11.40 -12.74
C THR A 112 0.08 -11.16 -11.98
N VAL A 113 -0.09 -9.95 -11.46
CA VAL A 113 -1.34 -9.41 -10.89
C VAL A 113 -1.64 -8.13 -11.67
N ASP A 114 -2.01 -8.31 -12.93
CA ASP A 114 -2.18 -7.24 -13.93
C ASP A 114 -3.36 -6.31 -13.63
N ASP A 115 -4.32 -6.77 -12.82
CA ASP A 115 -5.44 -5.97 -12.33
C ASP A 115 -5.19 -5.31 -10.96
N LEU A 116 -3.95 -5.31 -10.46
CA LEU A 116 -3.58 -4.58 -9.26
C LEU A 116 -3.57 -3.08 -9.53
N VAL A 117 -4.32 -2.33 -8.73
CA VAL A 117 -4.49 -0.88 -8.87
C VAL A 117 -4.43 -0.20 -7.51
N ALA A 118 -3.97 1.06 -7.48
CA ALA A 118 -3.98 1.88 -6.27
C ALA A 118 -5.29 2.65 -6.13
N LEU A 119 -5.71 2.91 -4.89
CA LEU A 119 -6.82 3.81 -4.57
C LEU A 119 -6.31 5.18 -4.14
N TYR A 120 -5.29 5.19 -3.32
CA TYR A 120 -4.62 6.39 -2.82
C TYR A 120 -3.22 6.09 -2.35
N SER A 121 -2.39 7.13 -2.31
CA SER A 121 -1.09 7.13 -1.63
C SER A 121 -1.18 7.92 -0.34
N TYR A 122 -0.39 7.57 0.65
CA TYR A 122 -0.42 8.27 1.94
C TYR A 122 0.96 8.56 2.54
N ASP A 123 2.04 8.01 1.98
CA ASP A 123 3.39 8.26 2.46
C ASP A 123 4.43 8.09 1.35
N ILE A 124 5.52 8.83 1.46
CA ILE A 124 6.78 8.54 0.79
C ILE A 124 7.69 7.93 1.85
N SER A 125 7.80 6.62 1.86
CA SER A 125 8.65 5.91 2.81
C SER A 125 10.09 5.84 2.33
N VAL A 126 11.03 6.11 3.24
CA VAL A 126 12.46 6.12 2.96
C VAL A 126 13.13 4.94 3.62
N LEU A 127 13.94 4.20 2.86
CA LEU A 127 14.68 3.05 3.38
C LEU A 127 15.85 3.52 4.27
N ASN A 128 15.67 3.45 5.57
CA ASN A 128 16.71 3.73 6.54
C ASN A 128 17.60 2.48 6.69
N VAL A 129 18.85 2.56 6.30
CA VAL A 129 19.87 1.54 6.58
C VAL A 129 20.69 2.03 7.76
N ALA A 130 20.44 1.45 8.93
CA ALA A 130 21.05 1.88 10.19
C ALA A 130 21.96 0.79 10.75
N VAL A 131 23.13 1.16 11.20
CA VAL A 131 24.13 0.26 11.82
C VAL A 131 24.57 0.77 13.18
N SER A 132 24.91 -0.14 14.10
CA SER A 132 25.52 0.28 15.36
C SER A 132 26.91 0.84 15.11
N GLN A 133 27.29 1.92 15.83
CA GLN A 133 28.62 2.49 15.73
C GLN A 133 29.69 1.50 16.23
N GLU A 134 29.33 0.65 17.17
CA GLU A 134 30.20 -0.39 17.70
C GLU A 134 30.60 -1.41 16.61
N SER A 135 29.75 -1.64 15.61
CA SER A 135 30.07 -2.53 14.47
C SER A 135 31.23 -2.01 13.61
N LYS A 136 31.59 -0.72 13.75
CA LYS A 136 32.57 0.01 12.95
C LYS A 136 32.26 0.05 11.45
N VAL A 137 31.07 -0.36 11.04
CA VAL A 137 30.59 -0.22 9.66
C VAL A 137 30.27 1.25 9.39
N SER A 138 30.88 1.81 8.36
CA SER A 138 30.80 3.23 7.99
C SER A 138 30.30 3.47 6.55
N SER A 139 30.24 2.40 5.74
CA SER A 139 29.80 2.46 4.35
C SER A 139 28.94 1.25 3.98
N LEU A 140 28.15 1.39 2.89
CA LEU A 140 27.32 0.28 2.38
C LEU A 140 28.18 -0.92 1.97
N LYS A 141 29.36 -0.71 1.38
CA LYS A 141 30.28 -1.79 0.93
C LYS A 141 30.73 -2.68 2.07
N GLU A 142 30.91 -2.12 3.26
CA GLU A 142 31.36 -2.87 4.45
C GLU A 142 30.28 -3.79 5.02
N LEU A 143 29.05 -3.71 4.50
CA LEU A 143 27.96 -4.63 4.85
C LEU A 143 28.12 -6.01 4.18
N ALA A 144 29.00 -6.17 3.19
CA ALA A 144 29.24 -7.46 2.55
C ALA A 144 29.63 -8.52 3.61
N GLY A 145 28.87 -9.63 3.63
CA GLY A 145 29.03 -10.73 4.61
C GLY A 145 28.62 -10.40 6.05
N LYS A 146 28.26 -9.14 6.38
CA LYS A 146 27.81 -8.77 7.72
C LYS A 146 26.35 -9.17 7.92
N LYS A 147 26.02 -9.62 9.14
CA LYS A 147 24.65 -9.94 9.49
C LYS A 147 23.80 -8.68 9.61
N LEU A 148 22.79 -8.57 8.77
CA LEU A 148 21.87 -7.41 8.68
C LEU A 148 20.42 -7.89 8.71
N ASN A 149 19.56 -7.23 9.48
CA ASN A 149 18.12 -7.43 9.34
C ASN A 149 17.61 -6.58 8.14
N PRO A 150 17.10 -7.19 7.06
CA PRO A 150 16.63 -6.46 5.89
C PRO A 150 15.19 -5.93 6.03
N GLY A 151 14.52 -6.21 7.15
CA GLY A 151 13.11 -5.96 7.40
C GLY A 151 12.34 -7.22 7.77
N ILE A 152 11.04 -7.05 7.99
CA ILE A 152 10.11 -8.15 8.25
C ILE A 152 10.00 -9.02 7.00
N ARG A 153 10.00 -10.34 7.16
CA ARG A 153 9.87 -11.28 6.05
C ARG A 153 8.60 -11.01 5.23
N GLY A 154 8.76 -10.83 3.92
CA GLY A 154 7.66 -10.51 3.00
C GLY A 154 7.23 -9.04 3.00
N SER A 155 7.93 -8.16 3.75
CA SER A 155 7.66 -6.72 3.70
C SER A 155 8.27 -6.04 2.48
N GLY A 156 7.73 -4.85 2.11
CA GLY A 156 8.33 -4.01 1.08
C GLY A 156 9.74 -3.56 1.44
N ALA A 157 10.02 -3.29 2.71
CA ALA A 157 11.36 -2.93 3.17
C ALA A 157 12.37 -4.07 2.95
N GLU A 158 12.01 -5.31 3.22
CA GLU A 158 12.86 -6.47 2.91
C GLU A 158 13.13 -6.56 1.41
N GLN A 159 12.09 -6.43 0.59
CA GLN A 159 12.23 -6.53 -0.87
C GLN A 159 13.12 -5.41 -1.42
N LEU A 160 12.86 -4.17 -1.03
CA LEU A 160 13.67 -3.04 -1.48
C LEU A 160 15.12 -3.16 -1.00
N THR A 161 15.37 -3.56 0.25
CA THR A 161 16.71 -3.80 0.76
C THR A 161 17.49 -4.78 -0.11
N ARG A 162 16.87 -5.93 -0.43
CA ARG A 162 17.51 -6.94 -1.28
C ARG A 162 17.78 -6.44 -2.68
N GLN A 163 16.84 -5.72 -3.30
CA GLN A 163 17.00 -5.16 -4.64
C GLN A 163 18.12 -4.11 -4.68
N VAL A 164 18.14 -3.20 -3.72
CA VAL A 164 19.15 -2.15 -3.61
C VAL A 164 20.54 -2.72 -3.44
N PHE A 165 20.73 -3.66 -2.53
CA PHE A 165 22.05 -4.27 -2.33
C PHE A 165 22.47 -5.16 -3.50
N ALA A 166 21.56 -5.86 -4.15
CA ALA A 166 21.85 -6.61 -5.39
C ALA A 166 22.28 -5.67 -6.52
N ALA A 167 21.61 -4.52 -6.70
CA ALA A 167 22.00 -3.51 -7.69
C ALA A 167 23.41 -2.94 -7.44
N LEU A 168 23.81 -2.89 -6.16
CA LEU A 168 25.16 -2.43 -5.76
C LEU A 168 26.22 -3.54 -5.77
N GLY A 169 25.81 -4.82 -5.96
CA GLY A 169 26.72 -5.96 -5.88
C GLY A 169 27.23 -6.22 -4.47
N ILE A 170 26.43 -5.91 -3.46
CA ILE A 170 26.73 -6.09 -2.03
C ILE A 170 25.86 -7.22 -1.51
N GLU A 171 26.44 -8.18 -0.80
CA GLU A 171 25.74 -9.35 -0.27
C GLU A 171 25.86 -9.42 1.26
N PRO A 172 24.97 -8.76 2.02
CA PRO A 172 24.88 -8.95 3.46
C PRO A 172 24.37 -10.36 3.81
N ALA A 173 24.75 -10.86 4.98
CA ALA A 173 24.16 -12.07 5.55
C ALA A 173 22.79 -11.74 6.18
N TYR A 174 21.72 -11.83 5.39
CA TYR A 174 20.40 -11.41 5.81
C TYR A 174 19.77 -12.27 6.90
N GLN A 175 19.27 -11.61 7.94
CA GLN A 175 18.51 -12.21 9.04
C GLN A 175 17.16 -11.49 9.18
N PRO A 176 16.14 -11.83 8.36
CA PRO A 176 14.83 -11.17 8.41
C PRO A 176 14.11 -11.52 9.71
N GLY A 177 13.50 -10.52 10.35
CA GLY A 177 12.78 -10.64 11.60
C GLY A 177 11.95 -9.41 11.87
N THR A 178 11.19 -9.41 12.96
CA THR A 178 10.40 -8.25 13.38
C THR A 178 11.33 -7.09 13.80
N VAL A 179 10.76 -5.91 13.95
CA VAL A 179 11.50 -4.73 14.44
C VAL A 179 12.06 -5.01 15.85
N LYS A 180 11.28 -5.66 16.70
CA LYS A 180 11.70 -6.03 18.05
C LYS A 180 12.89 -6.98 18.01
N ASP A 181 12.83 -8.03 17.19
CA ASP A 181 13.94 -8.99 17.02
C ASP A 181 15.22 -8.27 16.56
N ALA A 182 15.08 -7.32 15.62
CA ALA A 182 16.23 -6.55 15.13
C ALA A 182 16.88 -5.69 16.23
N VAL A 183 16.07 -5.00 17.03
CA VAL A 183 16.55 -4.18 18.15
C VAL A 183 17.30 -5.04 19.18
N GLU A 184 16.70 -6.15 19.60
CA GLU A 184 17.32 -7.09 20.56
C GLU A 184 18.62 -7.68 19.99
N ALA A 185 18.64 -8.07 18.72
CA ALA A 185 19.82 -8.64 18.06
C ALA A 185 20.97 -7.61 17.92
N ILE A 186 20.66 -6.32 17.70
CA ILE A 186 21.68 -5.24 17.68
C ILE A 186 22.24 -5.03 19.08
N GLN A 187 21.39 -4.90 20.10
CA GLN A 187 21.82 -4.71 21.48
C GLN A 187 22.70 -5.87 22.00
N ASN A 188 22.41 -7.10 21.51
CA ASN A 188 23.18 -8.31 21.81
C ASN A 188 24.36 -8.53 20.85
N ARG A 189 24.70 -7.58 19.95
CA ARG A 189 25.80 -7.66 18.97
C ARG A 189 25.71 -8.87 18.02
N GLN A 190 24.52 -9.39 17.81
CA GLN A 190 24.28 -10.54 16.93
C GLN A 190 24.18 -10.15 15.46
N ILE A 191 23.74 -8.92 15.18
CA ILE A 191 23.71 -8.29 13.86
C ILE A 191 24.29 -6.88 13.93
N VAL A 192 24.81 -6.38 12.81
CA VAL A 192 25.43 -5.04 12.78
C VAL A 192 24.40 -3.91 12.66
N GLY A 193 23.21 -4.19 12.17
CA GLY A 193 22.18 -3.17 11.94
C GLY A 193 20.93 -3.73 11.27
N TYR A 194 20.07 -2.83 10.79
CA TYR A 194 18.83 -3.16 10.13
C TYR A 194 18.48 -2.18 9.01
N SER A 195 17.58 -2.62 8.12
CA SER A 195 16.91 -1.77 7.13
C SER A 195 15.41 -1.71 7.43
N LYS A 196 14.84 -0.50 7.41
CA LYS A 196 13.41 -0.29 7.69
C LYS A 196 12.90 0.96 6.98
N TYR A 197 11.63 0.96 6.57
CA TYR A 197 10.99 2.18 6.15
C TYR A 197 10.79 3.15 7.32
N GLY A 198 11.26 4.38 7.14
CA GLY A 198 10.97 5.53 7.97
C GLY A 198 10.10 6.53 7.21
N PRO A 199 9.56 7.56 7.89
CA PRO A 199 8.75 8.61 7.27
C PRO A 199 9.57 9.44 6.28
N GLY A 200 8.94 9.93 5.21
CA GLY A 200 9.59 10.56 4.05
C GLY A 200 10.51 11.75 4.32
N ARG A 201 10.40 12.40 5.47
CA ARG A 201 11.27 13.55 5.86
C ARG A 201 11.89 13.39 7.23
N GLY A 202 11.82 12.21 7.81
CA GLY A 202 12.29 11.99 9.16
C GLY A 202 12.96 10.65 9.35
N VAL A 203 13.57 10.54 10.52
CA VAL A 203 14.17 9.30 10.97
C VAL A 203 13.08 8.43 11.60
N ASP A 204 13.15 7.14 11.33
CA ASP A 204 12.30 6.13 11.95
C ASP A 204 12.29 6.25 13.49
N SER A 205 11.10 6.11 14.10
CA SER A 205 10.94 6.22 15.56
C SER A 205 11.73 5.16 16.32
N THR A 206 11.76 3.92 15.80
CA THR A 206 12.54 2.82 16.40
C THR A 206 14.02 3.15 16.44
N LEU A 207 14.56 3.82 15.40
CA LEU A 207 15.96 4.23 15.39
C LEU A 207 16.23 5.27 16.49
N ARG A 208 15.32 6.24 16.66
CA ARG A 208 15.44 7.25 17.73
C ARG A 208 15.38 6.62 19.13
N GLU A 209 14.48 5.68 19.33
CA GLU A 209 14.37 4.94 20.60
C GLU A 209 15.62 4.10 20.87
N LEU A 210 16.09 3.37 19.86
CA LEU A 210 17.30 2.54 19.99
C LEU A 210 18.55 3.39 20.31
N MET A 211 18.66 4.59 19.73
CA MET A 211 19.78 5.50 19.96
C MET A 211 19.89 6.01 21.40
N VAL A 212 18.87 5.88 22.24
CA VAL A 212 18.95 6.21 23.68
C VAL A 212 19.91 5.28 24.38
N THR A 213 20.02 4.02 23.96
CA THR A 213 20.86 3.00 24.60
C THR A 213 22.00 2.49 23.73
N THR A 214 21.88 2.61 22.42
CA THR A 214 22.84 2.07 21.46
C THR A 214 23.14 3.12 20.39
N PRO A 215 24.36 3.70 20.36
CA PRO A 215 24.75 4.65 19.33
C PRO A 215 24.63 4.02 17.92
N MET A 216 23.84 4.65 17.06
CA MET A 216 23.59 4.20 15.69
C MET A 216 24.11 5.21 14.67
N ARG A 217 24.32 4.75 13.42
CA ARG A 217 24.64 5.57 12.25
C ARG A 217 23.72 5.20 11.11
N LEU A 218 23.24 6.20 10.35
CA LEU A 218 22.61 5.99 9.05
C LEU A 218 23.68 5.91 7.96
N LEU A 219 23.53 4.93 7.07
CA LEU A 219 24.36 4.82 5.87
C LEU A 219 23.65 5.51 4.70
N GLY A 220 24.34 6.46 4.08
CA GLY A 220 23.86 7.19 2.91
C GLY A 220 24.25 6.53 1.59
N PHE A 221 23.53 6.88 0.55
CA PHE A 221 23.75 6.41 -0.83
C PHE A 221 24.38 7.51 -1.68
N SER A 222 25.56 7.27 -2.21
CA SER A 222 26.26 8.20 -3.10
C SER A 222 25.50 8.42 -4.41
N ALA A 223 25.87 9.43 -5.20
CA ALA A 223 25.29 9.66 -6.52
C ALA A 223 25.47 8.47 -7.47
N ASP A 224 26.61 7.76 -7.40
CA ASP A 224 26.86 6.54 -8.17
C ASP A 224 25.94 5.39 -7.70
N ASP A 225 25.79 5.20 -6.40
CA ASP A 225 24.83 4.21 -5.86
C ASP A 225 23.42 4.50 -6.35
N GLN A 226 22.98 5.76 -6.31
CA GLN A 226 21.65 6.19 -6.76
C GLN A 226 21.46 5.89 -8.26
N ALA A 227 22.46 6.19 -9.10
CA ALA A 227 22.39 5.91 -10.53
C ALA A 227 22.26 4.40 -10.81
N ARG A 228 23.07 3.57 -10.16
CA ARG A 228 23.03 2.10 -10.29
C ARG A 228 21.68 1.52 -9.83
N ILE A 229 21.17 1.99 -8.69
CA ILE A 229 19.87 1.55 -8.17
C ILE A 229 18.74 1.97 -9.11
N SER A 230 18.72 3.23 -9.59
CA SER A 230 17.69 3.73 -10.50
C SER A 230 17.64 2.96 -11.83
N ALA A 231 18.77 2.48 -12.30
CA ALA A 231 18.84 1.66 -13.51
C ALA A 231 18.29 0.24 -13.31
N ALA A 232 18.40 -0.31 -12.09
CA ALA A 232 18.05 -1.69 -11.79
C ALA A 232 16.67 -1.86 -11.12
N VAL A 233 16.21 -0.87 -10.35
CA VAL A 233 15.01 -0.96 -9.50
C VAL A 233 13.96 0.05 -9.92
N ARG A 234 12.85 -0.42 -10.47
CA ARG A 234 11.75 0.43 -10.92
C ARG A 234 10.92 0.93 -9.72
N GLY A 235 10.40 2.15 -9.84
CA GLY A 235 9.51 2.73 -8.83
C GLY A 235 10.22 3.27 -7.58
N VAL A 236 11.55 3.36 -7.60
CA VAL A 236 12.39 3.90 -6.52
C VAL A 236 12.85 5.31 -6.87
N GLY A 237 12.65 6.23 -5.95
CA GLY A 237 13.26 7.55 -5.94
C GLY A 237 14.32 7.66 -4.84
N PHE A 238 14.82 8.88 -4.60
CA PHE A 238 15.76 9.17 -3.51
C PHE A 238 15.29 10.41 -2.75
N THR A 239 15.44 10.35 -1.44
CA THR A 239 15.05 11.43 -0.53
C THR A 239 16.20 11.73 0.43
N GLN A 240 16.46 13.01 0.65
CA GLN A 240 17.39 13.47 1.69
C GLN A 240 16.69 13.40 3.04
N ILE A 241 17.30 12.70 3.99
CA ILE A 241 16.83 12.63 5.38
C ILE A 241 17.91 13.16 6.32
N PRO A 242 17.52 13.85 7.41
CA PRO A 242 18.49 14.32 8.40
C PRO A 242 19.23 13.14 9.01
N ASN A 243 20.54 13.34 9.27
CA ASN A 243 21.30 12.32 9.99
C ASN A 243 20.83 12.23 11.44
N VAL A 244 20.94 11.03 12.01
CA VAL A 244 20.61 10.80 13.42
C VAL A 244 21.72 11.27 14.36
N MET A 245 22.94 11.40 13.84
CA MET A 245 24.09 11.89 14.59
C MET A 245 24.16 13.42 14.49
N GLN A 246 24.26 14.08 15.63
CA GLN A 246 24.40 15.53 15.67
C GLN A 246 25.68 15.98 14.94
N GLY A 247 25.54 16.94 14.05
CA GLY A 247 26.65 17.50 13.26
C GLY A 247 27.02 16.73 12.01
N GLU A 248 26.44 15.55 11.78
CA GLU A 248 26.61 14.81 10.52
C GLU A 248 25.66 15.34 9.42
N PRO A 249 26.09 15.35 8.16
CA PRO A 249 25.25 15.83 7.07
C PRO A 249 24.05 14.92 6.83
N ALA A 250 22.99 15.47 6.21
CA ALA A 250 21.87 14.68 5.72
C ALA A 250 22.33 13.59 4.78
N VAL A 251 21.66 12.44 4.80
CA VAL A 251 21.97 11.30 3.93
C VAL A 251 20.89 11.14 2.86
N SER A 252 21.29 10.79 1.64
CA SER A 252 20.38 10.37 0.60
C SER A 252 20.04 8.90 0.79
N ALA A 253 18.75 8.55 0.68
CA ALA A 253 18.31 7.17 0.84
C ALA A 253 17.19 6.81 -0.17
N PRO A 254 17.08 5.55 -0.59
CA PRO A 254 16.02 5.09 -1.48
C PRO A 254 14.63 5.34 -0.88
N SER A 255 13.69 5.77 -1.71
CA SER A 255 12.33 6.06 -1.29
C SER A 255 11.30 5.50 -2.26
N VAL A 256 10.13 5.12 -1.72
CA VAL A 256 9.00 4.59 -2.46
C VAL A 256 7.71 5.23 -1.97
N LEU A 257 6.70 5.32 -2.84
CA LEU A 257 5.36 5.62 -2.38
C LEU A 257 4.75 4.41 -1.68
N ILE A 258 3.97 4.66 -0.65
CA ILE A 258 3.11 3.66 -0.05
C ILE A 258 1.68 3.94 -0.48
N VAL A 259 1.07 2.95 -1.10
CA VAL A 259 -0.31 3.00 -1.59
C VAL A 259 -1.19 2.03 -0.81
N TYR A 260 -2.48 2.31 -0.78
CA TYR A 260 -3.49 1.29 -0.56
C TYR A 260 -4.01 0.83 -1.91
N GLY A 261 -3.76 -0.44 -2.19
CA GLY A 261 -4.13 -1.09 -3.44
C GLY A 261 -5.27 -2.09 -3.26
N THR A 262 -5.91 -2.40 -4.37
CA THR A 262 -6.94 -3.43 -4.53
C THR A 262 -6.78 -4.10 -5.88
N ARG A 263 -7.58 -5.15 -6.16
CA ARG A 263 -7.72 -5.65 -7.51
C ARG A 263 -8.90 -4.97 -8.20
N ARG A 264 -8.70 -4.55 -9.44
CA ARG A 264 -9.76 -3.92 -10.25
C ARG A 264 -11.01 -4.80 -10.36
N SER A 265 -10.82 -6.12 -10.42
CA SER A 265 -11.89 -7.12 -10.50
C SER A 265 -12.70 -7.27 -9.20
N GLN A 266 -12.17 -6.82 -8.05
CA GLN A 266 -12.79 -6.99 -6.72
C GLN A 266 -13.58 -5.78 -6.24
N MET A 267 -13.35 -4.62 -6.85
CA MET A 267 -13.93 -3.35 -6.40
C MET A 267 -14.55 -2.58 -7.56
N ASN A 268 -15.79 -2.13 -7.42
CA ASN A 268 -16.44 -1.28 -8.41
C ASN A 268 -16.01 0.19 -8.27
N ASP A 269 -16.30 0.99 -9.30
CA ASP A 269 -15.86 2.38 -9.39
C ASP A 269 -16.47 3.26 -8.30
N ASP A 270 -17.73 3.04 -7.92
CA ASP A 270 -18.41 3.82 -6.89
C ASP A 270 -17.80 3.57 -5.50
N THR A 271 -17.46 2.32 -5.19
CA THR A 271 -16.77 1.97 -3.95
C THR A 271 -15.38 2.60 -3.89
N ALA A 272 -14.61 2.50 -4.98
CA ALA A 272 -13.27 3.08 -5.05
C ALA A 272 -13.29 4.60 -4.94
N PHE A 273 -14.25 5.27 -5.60
CA PHE A 273 -14.48 6.71 -5.47
C PHE A 273 -14.82 7.10 -4.03
N ALA A 274 -15.78 6.39 -3.42
CA ALA A 274 -16.22 6.66 -2.05
C ALA A 274 -15.10 6.50 -1.02
N ILE A 275 -14.25 5.47 -1.17
CA ILE A 275 -13.09 5.25 -0.29
C ILE A 275 -12.06 6.37 -0.45
N ALA A 276 -11.67 6.73 -1.68
CA ALA A 276 -10.72 7.80 -1.92
C ALA A 276 -11.22 9.14 -1.34
N LYS A 277 -12.51 9.43 -1.55
CA LYS A 277 -13.18 10.60 -0.97
C LYS A 277 -13.19 10.57 0.55
N ALA A 278 -13.56 9.45 1.16
CA ALA A 278 -13.62 9.31 2.61
C ALA A 278 -12.25 9.55 3.27
N ILE A 279 -11.18 9.02 2.68
CA ILE A 279 -9.80 9.25 3.14
C ILE A 279 -9.44 10.74 3.04
N TYR A 280 -9.72 11.38 1.91
CA TYR A 280 -9.35 12.78 1.70
C TYR A 280 -10.12 13.73 2.60
N ASP A 281 -11.44 13.54 2.72
CA ASP A 281 -12.31 14.39 3.54
C ASP A 281 -11.99 14.26 5.05
N ASN A 282 -11.57 13.07 5.47
CA ASN A 282 -11.22 12.78 6.87
C ASN A 282 -9.70 12.66 7.11
N ARG A 283 -8.88 13.23 6.23
CA ARG A 283 -7.41 13.13 6.31
C ARG A 283 -6.81 13.68 7.60
N GLN A 284 -7.53 14.55 8.32
CA GLN A 284 -7.08 15.03 9.62
C GLN A 284 -6.89 13.88 10.62
N MET A 285 -7.74 12.82 10.57
CA MET A 285 -7.56 11.64 11.41
C MET A 285 -6.24 10.92 11.13
N LEU A 286 -5.77 10.94 9.88
CA LEU A 286 -4.49 10.36 9.48
C LEU A 286 -3.32 11.23 9.98
N ILE A 287 -3.45 12.55 9.84
CA ILE A 287 -2.47 13.54 10.31
C ILE A 287 -2.33 13.46 11.83
N ASP A 288 -3.42 13.33 12.58
CA ASP A 288 -3.40 13.18 14.04
C ASP A 288 -2.70 11.88 14.47
N ALA A 289 -2.92 10.79 13.72
CA ALA A 289 -2.25 9.51 13.96
C ALA A 289 -0.76 9.51 13.54
N TRP A 290 -0.41 10.33 12.54
CA TRP A 290 0.93 10.42 11.98
C TRP A 290 1.26 11.84 11.50
N PRO A 291 1.73 12.74 12.39
CA PRO A 291 1.82 14.17 12.15
C PRO A 291 2.67 14.62 10.94
N HIS A 292 3.62 13.83 10.46
CA HIS A 292 4.38 14.18 9.26
C HIS A 292 3.54 14.16 7.97
N LEU A 293 2.30 13.64 7.99
CA LEU A 293 1.36 13.72 6.88
C LEU A 293 0.77 15.13 6.70
N LYS A 294 1.04 16.07 7.61
CA LYS A 294 0.51 17.44 7.50
C LYS A 294 0.85 18.12 6.18
N ASP A 295 2.07 17.87 5.68
CA ASP A 295 2.57 18.44 4.43
C ASP A 295 2.48 17.45 3.24
N PHE A 296 1.75 16.35 3.38
CA PHE A 296 1.62 15.35 2.32
C PHE A 296 0.51 15.74 1.34
N ASP A 297 0.88 15.93 0.08
CA ASP A 297 -0.09 16.20 -0.98
C ASP A 297 -0.73 14.90 -1.48
N PHE A 298 -1.85 14.51 -0.87
CA PHE A 298 -2.58 13.27 -1.19
C PHE A 298 -2.97 13.18 -2.66
N LYS A 299 -3.41 14.30 -3.28
CA LYS A 299 -3.79 14.34 -4.69
C LYS A 299 -2.59 14.11 -5.60
N ALA A 300 -1.56 14.93 -5.43
CA ALA A 300 -0.36 14.84 -6.27
C ALA A 300 0.29 13.47 -6.17
N GLN A 301 0.38 12.89 -4.98
CA GLN A 301 1.00 11.58 -4.78
C GLN A 301 0.13 10.41 -5.27
N ALA A 302 -1.20 10.50 -5.15
CA ALA A 302 -2.09 9.50 -5.76
C ALA A 302 -1.88 9.48 -7.29
N LEU A 303 -1.90 10.64 -7.95
CA LEU A 303 -1.68 10.75 -9.40
C LEU A 303 -0.23 10.39 -9.80
N ALA A 304 0.77 10.61 -8.92
CA ALA A 304 2.15 10.23 -9.19
C ALA A 304 2.34 8.71 -9.24
N SER A 305 1.50 7.92 -8.54
CA SER A 305 1.60 6.44 -8.56
C SER A 305 1.53 5.87 -9.98
N GLU A 306 0.73 6.47 -10.86
CA GLU A 306 0.60 6.04 -12.26
C GLU A 306 1.87 6.29 -13.08
N LYS A 307 2.52 7.45 -12.87
CA LYS A 307 3.76 7.81 -13.58
C LYS A 307 4.91 6.84 -13.26
N ILE A 308 4.88 6.25 -12.08
CA ILE A 308 5.88 5.28 -11.65
C ILE A 308 5.50 3.83 -11.98
N GLY A 309 4.31 3.60 -12.58
CA GLY A 309 3.89 2.29 -13.09
C GLY A 309 2.90 1.52 -12.21
N VAL A 310 2.25 2.18 -11.25
CA VAL A 310 1.15 1.60 -10.46
C VAL A 310 -0.16 2.31 -10.83
N PRO A 311 -1.03 1.69 -11.66
CA PRO A 311 -2.25 2.32 -12.13
C PRO A 311 -3.20 2.70 -10.98
N LEU A 312 -3.93 3.80 -11.12
CA LEU A 312 -5.06 4.10 -10.23
C LEU A 312 -6.31 3.32 -10.65
N HIS A 313 -7.11 2.93 -9.65
CA HIS A 313 -8.46 2.45 -9.90
C HIS A 313 -9.30 3.56 -10.57
N PRO A 314 -10.08 3.27 -11.65
CA PRO A 314 -10.83 4.30 -12.37
C PRO A 314 -11.72 5.18 -11.49
N GLY A 315 -12.44 4.58 -10.53
CA GLY A 315 -13.25 5.32 -9.56
C GLY A 315 -12.42 6.24 -8.65
N ALA A 316 -11.28 5.77 -8.18
CA ALA A 316 -10.37 6.58 -7.38
C ALA A 316 -9.75 7.73 -8.21
N ARG A 317 -9.34 7.46 -9.46
CA ARG A 317 -8.85 8.47 -10.40
C ARG A 317 -9.87 9.59 -10.58
N LYS A 318 -11.13 9.24 -10.88
CA LYS A 318 -12.23 10.20 -11.03
C LYS A 318 -12.36 11.11 -9.81
N PHE A 319 -12.18 10.56 -8.59
CA PHE A 319 -12.18 11.38 -7.38
C PHE A 319 -10.97 12.32 -7.35
N TRP A 320 -9.73 11.80 -7.52
CA TRP A 320 -8.52 12.61 -7.39
C TRP A 320 -8.44 13.73 -8.44
N GLU A 321 -8.93 13.51 -9.64
CA GLU A 321 -9.03 14.55 -10.68
C GLU A 321 -10.06 15.64 -10.31
N SER A 322 -11.10 15.31 -9.54
CA SER A 322 -12.13 16.26 -9.10
C SER A 322 -11.70 17.15 -7.92
N VAL A 323 -10.67 16.76 -7.16
CA VAL A 323 -10.13 17.57 -6.06
C VAL A 323 -9.47 18.81 -6.63
N LYS A 324 -9.85 19.99 -6.11
CA LYS A 324 -9.30 21.29 -6.54
C LYS A 324 -7.92 21.54 -5.90
#